data_b5cef2a73329ac402a1b3cdba1a0cc83
#
_entry.id   b5cef2a73329ac402a1b3cdba1a0cc83
#
_cell.length_a   1.000
_cell.length_b   1.000
_cell.length_c   1.000
_cell.angle_alpha   90.00
_cell.angle_beta   90.00
_cell.angle_gamma   90.00
#
_symmetry.space_group_name_H-M   'P 1'
#
loop_
_entity.id
_entity.type
_entity.pdbx_description
1 polymer ?
#
loop_
_entity_poly.entity_id
_entity_poly.type
_entity_poly.pdbx_seq_one_letter_code
_entity_poly.pdbx_strand_id
1 'polypeptide(L)'
;ISIYKKTDSVYQKVYEYEKTAEFTHAIYGGMLCGHPAAVIGHRKGERNLIAFSWNKAEKKYQAEIIDRDCGPANVFHYMKDGADRLISANREIDEVALYTLS
;
A
#
# COMPACT_ATOMS: atom_id res chain seq x y z
N ILE A 1 0.70 -4.41 10.22
CA ILE A 1 -0.18 -4.62 9.04
C ILE A 1 -0.30 -6.10 8.81
N SER A 2 -1.52 -6.60 8.70
CA SER A 2 -1.80 -8.01 8.51
C SER A 2 -2.84 -8.21 7.41
N ILE A 3 -2.75 -9.34 6.71
CA ILE A 3 -3.73 -9.75 5.72
C ILE A 3 -4.44 -10.99 6.24
N TYR A 4 -5.78 -10.96 6.20
CA TYR A 4 -6.62 -12.08 6.60
C TYR A 4 -7.40 -12.57 5.38
N LYS A 5 -7.57 -13.88 5.30
CA LYS A 5 -8.37 -14.51 4.26
C LYS A 5 -9.50 -15.31 4.92
N LYS A 6 -10.70 -15.16 4.39
CA LYS A 6 -11.84 -15.94 4.86
C LYS A 6 -11.85 -17.30 4.19
N THR A 7 -11.82 -18.36 4.99
CA THR A 7 -11.89 -19.73 4.52
C THR A 7 -12.91 -20.49 5.40
N ASP A 8 -13.93 -21.07 4.79
CA ASP A 8 -14.97 -21.83 5.51
C ASP A 8 -15.56 -21.06 6.69
N SER A 9 -15.92 -19.80 6.47
CA SER A 9 -16.50 -18.88 7.47
C SER A 9 -15.55 -18.46 8.59
N VAL A 10 -14.27 -18.76 8.48
CA VAL A 10 -13.26 -18.37 9.45
C VAL A 10 -12.24 -17.44 8.76
N TYR A 11 -11.87 -16.37 9.43
CA TYR A 11 -10.78 -15.50 8.97
C TYR A 11 -9.46 -16.01 9.52
N GLN A 12 -8.51 -16.25 8.63
CA GLN A 12 -7.17 -16.70 8.99
C GLN A 12 -6.15 -15.66 8.58
N LYS A 13 -5.20 -15.38 9.46
CA LYS A 13 -4.08 -14.52 9.12
C LYS A 13 -3.17 -15.26 8.14
N VAL A 14 -3.00 -14.72 6.95
CA VAL A 14 -2.17 -15.31 5.89
C VAL A 14 -0.90 -14.54 5.63
N TYR A 15 -0.78 -13.35 6.22
CA TYR A 15 0.42 -12.52 6.08
C TYR A 15 0.50 -11.52 7.21
N GLU A 16 1.72 -11.26 7.66
CA GLU A 16 2.01 -10.19 8.61
C GLU A 16 3.26 -9.45 8.14
N TYR A 17 3.16 -8.12 8.06
CA TYR A 17 4.30 -7.29 7.70
C TYR A 17 5.32 -7.34 8.83
N GLU A 18 6.58 -7.62 8.49
CA GLU A 18 7.65 -7.82 9.48
C GLU A 18 8.08 -6.56 10.20
N LYS A 19 7.75 -5.38 9.65
CA LYS A 19 8.11 -4.09 10.23
C LYS A 19 6.90 -3.42 10.84
N THR A 20 7.16 -2.48 11.76
CA THR A 20 6.10 -1.68 12.35
C THR A 20 5.81 -0.48 11.45
N ALA A 21 4.54 -0.32 11.07
CA ALA A 21 4.08 0.86 10.33
C ALA A 21 3.35 1.76 11.31
N GLU A 22 4.11 2.55 12.06
CA GLU A 22 3.57 3.41 13.11
C GLU A 22 2.73 4.54 12.52
N PHE A 23 1.61 4.82 13.18
CA PHE A 23 0.69 5.87 12.80
C PHE A 23 0.25 5.73 11.33
N THR A 24 -0.31 4.56 11.00
CA THR A 24 -0.90 4.29 9.68
C THR A 24 -2.09 5.22 9.49
N HIS A 25 -2.07 5.96 8.39
CA HIS A 25 -3.05 7.02 8.15
C HIS A 25 -3.64 7.03 6.75
N ALA A 26 -2.93 6.56 5.74
CA ALA A 26 -3.39 6.52 4.36
C ALA A 26 -3.65 5.08 3.93
N ILE A 27 -4.75 4.85 3.20
CA ILE A 27 -5.08 3.52 2.70
C ILE A 27 -5.84 3.60 1.38
N TYR A 28 -5.46 2.72 0.45
CA TYR A 28 -6.22 2.42 -0.75
C TYR A 28 -6.28 0.90 -0.90
N GLY A 29 -7.47 0.36 -1.14
CA GLY A 29 -7.65 -1.06 -1.44
C GLY A 29 -8.38 -1.22 -2.76
N GLY A 30 -7.81 -1.98 -3.68
CA GLY A 30 -8.41 -2.18 -4.99
C GLY A 30 -7.41 -2.74 -5.99
N MET A 31 -7.68 -2.51 -7.29
CA MET A 31 -6.80 -2.96 -8.36
C MET A 31 -5.62 -2.01 -8.52
N LEU A 32 -4.44 -2.58 -8.73
CA LEU A 32 -3.22 -1.83 -8.97
C LEU A 32 -2.36 -2.63 -9.94
N CYS A 33 -2.04 -2.05 -11.09
CA CYS A 33 -1.25 -2.70 -12.13
C CYS A 33 -1.81 -4.09 -12.51
N GLY A 34 -3.14 -4.19 -12.62
CA GLY A 34 -3.82 -5.39 -13.09
C GLY A 34 -4.09 -6.47 -12.05
N HIS A 35 -3.79 -6.24 -10.78
CA HIS A 35 -4.08 -7.20 -9.71
C HIS A 35 -4.51 -6.52 -8.42
N PRO A 36 -5.19 -7.26 -7.53
CA PRO A 36 -5.59 -6.69 -6.24
C PRO A 36 -4.39 -6.29 -5.39
N ALA A 37 -4.51 -5.15 -4.73
CA ALA A 37 -3.45 -4.64 -3.85
C ALA A 37 -4.03 -3.76 -2.76
N ALA A 38 -3.25 -3.53 -1.72
CA ALA A 38 -3.51 -2.53 -0.71
C ALA A 38 -2.31 -1.60 -0.62
N VAL A 39 -2.58 -0.30 -0.66
CA VAL A 39 -1.54 0.72 -0.51
C VAL A 39 -1.72 1.36 0.85
N ILE A 40 -0.67 1.36 1.65
CA ILE A 40 -0.69 1.83 3.03
C ILE A 40 0.39 2.90 3.19
N GLY A 41 0.01 4.02 3.80
CA GLY A 41 0.96 5.06 4.19
C GLY A 41 0.98 5.27 5.68
N HIS A 42 2.18 5.42 6.26
CA HIS A 42 2.31 5.66 7.70
C HIS A 42 3.18 6.88 7.97
N ARG A 43 2.89 7.57 9.08
CA ARG A 43 3.42 8.90 9.35
C ARG A 43 4.52 8.95 10.40
N LYS A 44 4.79 7.84 11.09
CA LYS A 44 5.87 7.73 12.08
C LYS A 44 6.77 6.55 11.75
N GLY A 45 7.93 6.52 12.35
CA GLY A 45 8.93 5.50 12.09
C GLY A 45 9.60 5.72 10.74
N GLU A 46 9.56 4.74 9.86
CA GLU A 46 10.15 4.87 8.52
C GLU A 46 9.36 5.79 7.60
N ARG A 47 8.09 6.01 7.87
CA ARG A 47 7.21 6.95 7.15
C ARG A 47 7.10 6.66 5.65
N ASN A 48 6.82 5.42 5.31
CA ASN A 48 6.81 4.94 3.93
C ASN A 48 5.41 4.87 3.32
N LEU A 49 5.35 4.82 1.99
CA LEU A 49 4.18 4.46 1.21
C LEU A 49 4.45 3.07 0.64
N ILE A 50 3.61 2.09 0.97
CA ILE A 50 3.89 0.68 0.73
C ILE A 50 2.71 0.03 0.01
N ALA A 51 2.99 -0.77 -1.03
CA ALA A 51 1.98 -1.59 -1.69
C ALA A 51 2.13 -3.05 -1.26
N PHE A 52 1.02 -3.66 -0.88
CA PHE A 52 0.94 -5.07 -0.49
C PHE A 52 0.12 -5.82 -1.54
N SER A 53 0.66 -6.92 -2.06
CA SER A 53 0.00 -7.70 -3.10
C SER A 53 0.44 -9.16 -3.05
N TRP A 54 -0.27 -10.00 -3.82
CA TRP A 54 0.06 -11.42 -3.97
C TRP A 54 1.03 -11.60 -5.14
N ASN A 55 2.14 -12.26 -4.89
CA ASN A 55 3.11 -12.63 -5.94
C ASN A 55 2.78 -14.03 -6.44
N LYS A 56 2.24 -14.14 -7.64
CA LYS A 56 1.85 -15.42 -8.23
C LYS A 56 3.02 -16.36 -8.50
N ALA A 57 4.16 -15.80 -8.90
CA ALA A 57 5.34 -16.59 -9.23
C ALA A 57 5.92 -17.24 -7.98
N GLU A 58 5.98 -16.51 -6.87
CA GLU A 58 6.54 -17.01 -5.62
C GLU A 58 5.48 -17.56 -4.67
N LYS A 59 4.19 -17.40 -5.01
CA LYS A 59 3.05 -17.88 -4.22
C LYS A 59 3.09 -17.37 -2.79
N LYS A 60 3.30 -16.06 -2.65
CA LYS A 60 3.33 -15.40 -1.34
C LYS A 60 2.89 -13.95 -1.45
N TYR A 61 2.47 -13.38 -0.34
CA TYR A 61 2.23 -11.94 -0.24
C TYR A 61 3.56 -11.22 -0.14
N GLN A 62 3.61 -10.01 -0.69
CA GLN A 62 4.81 -9.19 -0.69
C GLN A 62 4.49 -7.75 -0.37
N ALA A 63 5.46 -7.04 0.16
CA ALA A 63 5.42 -5.61 0.39
C ALA A 63 6.42 -4.95 -0.56
N GLU A 64 5.99 -3.89 -1.24
CA GLU A 64 6.83 -3.13 -2.14
C GLU A 64 6.79 -1.67 -1.73
N ILE A 65 7.95 -1.06 -1.49
CA ILE A 65 8.03 0.34 -1.10
C ILE A 65 7.85 1.20 -2.35
N ILE A 66 6.79 2.01 -2.36
CA ILE A 66 6.55 2.96 -3.45
C ILE A 66 7.42 4.21 -3.23
N ASP A 67 7.43 4.72 -2.01
CA ASP A 67 8.24 5.89 -1.65
C ASP A 67 8.63 5.81 -0.18
N ARG A 68 9.80 6.36 0.14
CA ARG A 68 10.37 6.30 1.48
C ARG A 68 10.34 7.66 2.14
N ASP A 69 10.16 7.65 3.45
CA ASP A 69 10.28 8.82 4.30
C ASP A 69 9.45 10.00 3.83
N CYS A 70 8.21 9.73 3.42
CA CYS A 70 7.32 10.77 2.92
C CYS A 70 6.14 11.07 3.86
N GLY A 71 5.83 10.16 4.77
CA GLY A 71 4.81 10.37 5.78
C GLY A 71 3.41 10.66 5.23
N PRO A 72 2.83 9.73 4.43
CA PRO A 72 1.55 9.99 3.78
C PRO A 72 0.39 10.06 4.78
N ALA A 73 -0.42 11.09 4.67
CA ALA A 73 -1.66 11.24 5.44
C ALA A 73 -2.89 10.79 4.66
N ASN A 74 -2.79 10.72 3.34
CA ASN A 74 -3.89 10.33 2.48
C ASN A 74 -3.35 9.88 1.12
N VAL A 75 -4.04 8.95 0.46
CA VAL A 75 -3.68 8.48 -0.86
C VAL A 75 -4.95 8.26 -1.68
N PHE A 76 -4.90 8.60 -2.97
CA PHE A 76 -6.01 8.43 -3.89
C PHE A 76 -5.50 7.77 -5.17
N HIS A 77 -6.25 6.79 -5.67
CA HIS A 77 -5.92 6.06 -6.91
C HIS A 77 -6.81 6.50 -8.05
N TYR A 78 -6.23 6.64 -9.24
CA TYR A 78 -7.00 6.84 -10.47
C TYR A 78 -6.24 6.29 -11.66
N MET A 79 -6.96 6.11 -12.77
CA MET A 79 -6.38 5.66 -14.03
C MET A 79 -6.26 6.84 -14.98
N LYS A 80 -5.15 6.90 -15.72
CA LYS A 80 -4.98 7.87 -16.80
C LYS A 80 -4.10 7.28 -17.89
N ASP A 81 -4.58 7.34 -19.13
CA ASP A 81 -3.85 6.83 -20.30
C ASP A 81 -3.40 5.39 -20.11
N GLY A 82 -4.24 4.55 -19.51
CA GLY A 82 -3.96 3.13 -19.30
C GLY A 82 -2.99 2.83 -18.16
N ALA A 83 -2.56 3.83 -17.41
CA ALA A 83 -1.64 3.65 -16.30
C ALA A 83 -2.30 3.93 -14.96
N ASP A 84 -1.94 3.14 -13.96
CA ASP A 84 -2.34 3.39 -12.58
C ASP A 84 -1.58 4.58 -12.03
N ARG A 85 -2.30 5.46 -11.35
CA ARG A 85 -1.73 6.64 -10.72
C ARG A 85 -2.18 6.75 -9.28
N LEU A 86 -1.26 7.19 -8.45
CA LEU A 86 -1.55 7.52 -7.06
C LEU A 86 -1.19 8.98 -6.83
N ILE A 87 -2.07 9.68 -6.13
CA ILE A 87 -1.75 11.00 -5.60
C ILE A 87 -1.73 10.89 -4.08
N SER A 88 -0.69 11.37 -3.45
CA SER A 88 -0.49 11.25 -2.01
C SER A 88 -0.20 12.60 -1.38
N ALA A 89 -0.89 12.85 -0.28
CA ALA A 89 -0.61 14.00 0.57
C ALA A 89 0.47 13.58 1.58
N ASN A 90 1.71 13.87 1.27
CA ASN A 90 2.86 13.51 2.09
C ASN A 90 3.06 14.55 3.18
N ARG A 91 2.23 14.43 4.22
CA ARG A 91 2.04 15.43 5.27
C ARG A 91 3.34 15.81 5.99
N GLU A 92 4.18 14.82 6.27
CA GLU A 92 5.36 15.04 7.11
C GLU A 92 6.47 15.78 6.40
N ILE A 93 6.39 15.92 5.06
CA ILE A 93 7.37 16.66 4.27
C ILE A 93 6.72 17.78 3.44
N ASP A 94 5.46 18.14 3.78
CA ASP A 94 4.74 19.23 3.11
C ASP A 94 4.70 19.09 1.58
N GLU A 95 4.42 17.87 1.10
CA GLU A 95 4.45 17.55 -0.32
C GLU A 95 3.15 16.91 -0.77
N VAL A 96 2.71 17.23 -1.99
CA VAL A 96 1.72 16.43 -2.70
C VAL A 96 2.46 15.76 -3.85
N ALA A 97 2.49 14.44 -3.86
CA ALA A 97 3.24 13.68 -4.85
C ALA A 97 2.29 12.91 -5.77
N LEU A 98 2.67 12.84 -7.04
CA LEU A 98 1.96 12.07 -8.05
C LEU A 98 2.87 10.92 -8.50
N TYR A 99 2.38 9.70 -8.34
CA TYR A 99 3.13 8.50 -8.75
C TYR A 99 2.44 7.86 -9.95
N THR A 100 3.21 7.54 -10.97
CA THR A 100 2.76 6.73 -12.09
C THR A 100 3.35 5.34 -11.93
N LEU A 101 2.48 4.33 -11.90
CA LEU A 101 2.89 2.95 -11.68
C LEU A 101 2.75 2.15 -12.97
N SER A 102 3.65 1.22 -13.17
CA SER A 102 3.63 0.37 -14.37
C SER A 102 3.73 -1.10 -14.01
#